data_8894a2355f90a391a0793488f37e6cd2
#
_entry.id   8894a2355f90a391a0793488f37e6cd2
#
_cell.length_a   1.000
_cell.length_b   1.000
_cell.length_c   1.000
_cell.angle_alpha   90.00
_cell.angle_beta   90.00
_cell.angle_gamma   90.00
#
_symmetry.space_group_name_H-M   'P 1'
#
loop_
_entity.id
_entity.type
_entity.pdbx_description
1 polymer ?
#
loop_
_entity_poly.entity_id
_entity_poly.type
_entity_poly.pdbx_seq_one_letter_code
_entity_poly.pdbx_strand_id
1 'polypeptide(L)'
;DIAASAQEAICDILSAKAVSAANEHGITRLTLCGGVAANKRLRELLAERFTGELHYPSAHFCTDNAVMIGIAAYDLFLAGQTADLSLNASARLPLYF
;
A
#
# COMPACT_ATOMS: atom_id res chain seq x y z
N ASP A 1 4.55 -25.68 11.23
CA ASP A 1 4.26 -25.53 9.81
C ASP A 1 5.15 -24.45 9.19
N ILE A 2 5.89 -24.81 8.14
CA ILE A 2 6.89 -23.95 7.48
C ILE A 2 6.22 -22.70 6.91
N ALA A 3 5.06 -22.83 6.29
CA ALA A 3 4.35 -21.68 5.72
C ALA A 3 3.92 -20.68 6.80
N ALA A 4 3.40 -21.16 7.92
CA ALA A 4 3.03 -20.30 9.04
C ALA A 4 4.25 -19.60 9.65
N SER A 5 5.36 -20.32 9.81
CA SER A 5 6.62 -19.76 10.33
C SER A 5 7.20 -18.71 9.38
N ALA A 6 7.15 -18.94 8.08
CA ALA A 6 7.61 -17.98 7.08
C ALA A 6 6.74 -16.71 7.08
N GLN A 7 5.41 -16.87 7.13
CA GLN A 7 4.49 -15.74 7.24
C GLN A 7 4.76 -14.91 8.50
N GLU A 8 4.89 -15.57 9.65
CA GLU A 8 5.16 -14.88 10.91
C GLU A 8 6.47 -14.10 10.86
N ALA A 9 7.55 -14.70 10.34
CA ALA A 9 8.84 -14.04 10.22
C ALA A 9 8.77 -12.79 9.31
N ILE A 10 8.07 -12.86 8.18
CA ILE A 10 7.89 -11.72 7.28
C ILE A 10 7.09 -10.62 7.96
N CYS A 11 5.95 -10.96 8.56
CA CYS A 11 5.08 -9.99 9.22
C CYS A 11 5.76 -9.35 10.43
N ASP A 12 6.55 -10.11 11.18
CA ASP A 12 7.33 -9.62 12.32
C ASP A 12 8.35 -8.57 11.88
N ILE A 13 9.16 -8.88 10.88
CA ILE A 13 10.17 -7.94 10.36
C ILE A 13 9.53 -6.67 9.80
N LEU A 14 8.49 -6.80 8.99
CA LEU A 14 7.83 -5.64 8.38
C LEU A 14 7.21 -4.72 9.42
N SER A 15 6.48 -5.29 10.39
CA SER A 15 5.85 -4.50 11.45
C SER A 15 6.88 -3.84 12.37
N ALA A 16 7.93 -4.56 12.76
CA ALA A 16 8.99 -4.03 13.60
C ALA A 16 9.71 -2.85 12.93
N LYS A 17 10.08 -2.99 11.66
CA LYS A 17 10.74 -1.92 10.90
C LYS A 17 9.83 -0.71 10.68
N ALA A 18 8.56 -0.92 10.35
CA ALA A 18 7.61 0.18 10.15
C ALA A 18 7.41 0.99 11.45
N VAL A 19 7.24 0.30 12.58
CA VAL A 19 7.07 0.95 13.89
C VAL A 19 8.36 1.65 14.33
N SER A 20 9.53 1.03 14.13
CA SER A 20 10.82 1.65 14.44
C SER A 20 11.02 2.94 13.65
N ALA A 21 10.77 2.92 12.35
CA ALA A 21 10.88 4.11 11.50
C ALA A 21 9.89 5.21 11.91
N ALA A 22 8.65 4.84 12.21
CA ALA A 22 7.64 5.79 12.68
C ALA A 22 8.07 6.48 13.97
N ASN A 23 8.58 5.71 14.94
CA ASN A 23 9.06 6.24 16.22
C ASN A 23 10.29 7.14 16.04
N GLU A 24 11.25 6.73 15.23
CA GLU A 24 12.46 7.51 14.93
C GLU A 24 12.15 8.89 14.34
N HIS A 25 11.13 8.96 13.50
CA HIS A 25 10.72 10.19 12.83
C HIS A 25 9.53 10.92 13.51
N GLY A 26 9.08 10.47 14.66
CA GLY A 26 7.95 11.07 15.39
C GLY A 26 6.62 11.00 14.63
N ILE A 27 6.45 9.99 13.79
CA ILE A 27 5.24 9.80 13.00
C ILE A 27 4.13 9.21 13.86
N THR A 28 3.00 9.91 13.91
CA THR A 28 1.83 9.50 14.71
C THR A 28 0.72 8.86 13.87
N ARG A 29 0.81 8.93 12.55
CA ARG A 29 -0.14 8.31 11.61
C ARG A 29 0.58 7.43 10.60
N LEU A 30 0.15 6.19 10.46
CA LEU A 30 0.73 5.21 9.55
C LEU A 30 -0.35 4.66 8.61
N THR A 31 -0.07 4.66 7.33
CA THR A 31 -0.95 4.06 6.32
C THR A 31 -0.31 2.81 5.73
N LEU A 32 -1.05 1.70 5.77
CA LEU A 32 -0.66 0.43 5.18
C LEU A 32 -1.47 0.18 3.91
N CYS A 33 -0.81 0.09 2.75
CA CYS A 33 -1.46 -0.14 1.44
C CYS A 33 -0.64 -1.10 0.57
N GLY A 34 -1.22 -1.51 -0.56
CA GLY A 34 -0.64 -2.50 -1.47
C GLY A 34 -1.06 -3.95 -1.16
N GLY A 35 -0.71 -4.88 -2.02
CA GLY A 35 -1.18 -6.28 -1.95
C GLY A 35 -0.85 -6.98 -0.63
N VAL A 36 0.34 -6.77 -0.07
CA VAL A 36 0.75 -7.35 1.21
C VAL A 36 -0.07 -6.80 2.38
N ALA A 37 -0.62 -5.60 2.25
CA ALA A 37 -1.50 -5.00 3.24
C ALA A 37 -2.83 -5.77 3.44
N ALA A 38 -3.19 -6.68 2.55
CA ALA A 38 -4.32 -7.60 2.74
C ALA A 38 -4.04 -8.69 3.79
N ASN A 39 -2.76 -8.90 4.14
CA ASN A 39 -2.38 -9.93 5.11
C ASN A 39 -2.89 -9.57 6.51
N LYS A 40 -3.75 -10.45 7.04
CA LYS A 40 -4.39 -10.26 8.34
C LYS A 40 -3.37 -10.21 9.49
N ARG A 41 -2.38 -11.11 9.46
CA ARG A 41 -1.36 -11.18 10.52
C ARG A 41 -0.50 -9.91 10.60
N LEU A 42 -0.15 -9.34 9.44
CA LEU A 42 0.58 -8.07 9.41
C LEU A 42 -0.22 -6.92 10.03
N ARG A 43 -1.52 -6.86 9.74
CA ARG A 43 -2.43 -5.84 10.33
C ARG A 43 -2.52 -5.99 11.85
N GLU A 44 -2.66 -7.23 12.34
CA GLU A 44 -2.69 -7.53 13.77
C GLU A 44 -1.40 -7.06 14.46
N LEU A 45 -0.24 -7.44 13.94
CA LEU A 45 1.05 -7.06 14.52
C LEU A 45 1.29 -5.54 14.50
N LEU A 46 0.88 -4.85 13.43
CA LEU A 46 0.96 -3.40 13.39
C LEU A 46 0.03 -2.74 14.39
N ALA A 47 -1.20 -3.22 14.53
CA ALA A 47 -2.15 -2.71 15.51
C ALA A 47 -1.70 -2.94 16.95
N GLU A 48 -1.01 -4.04 17.23
CA GLU A 48 -0.44 -4.34 18.53
C GLU A 48 0.79 -3.47 18.89
N ARG A 49 1.62 -3.16 17.89
CA ARG A 49 2.93 -2.52 18.09
C ARG A 49 2.95 -1.01 17.91
N PHE A 50 2.07 -0.50 17.06
CA PHE A 50 2.03 0.93 16.76
C PHE A 50 1.02 1.64 17.65
N THR A 51 1.49 2.61 18.42
CA THR A 51 0.66 3.36 19.38
C THR A 51 -0.06 4.55 18.78
N GLY A 52 0.22 4.88 17.51
CA GLY A 52 -0.41 5.96 16.77
C GLY A 52 -1.67 5.51 16.00
N GLU A 53 -2.08 6.33 15.07
CA GLU A 53 -3.24 6.12 14.22
C GLU A 53 -2.87 5.25 13.01
N LEU A 54 -3.42 4.04 12.92
CA LEU A 54 -3.15 3.10 11.84
C LEU A 54 -4.33 3.08 10.85
N HIS A 55 -4.06 3.39 9.59
CA HIS A 55 -5.03 3.38 8.50
C HIS A 55 -4.69 2.31 7.47
N TYR A 56 -5.68 1.57 7.02
CA TYR A 56 -5.57 0.65 5.90
C TYR A 56 -6.92 0.49 5.20
N PRO A 57 -6.94 0.33 3.87
CA PRO A 57 -8.16 0.08 3.14
C PRO A 57 -8.70 -1.32 3.47
N SER A 58 -9.96 -1.58 3.10
CA SER A 58 -10.47 -2.95 3.13
C SER A 58 -9.59 -3.84 2.25
N ALA A 59 -9.49 -5.13 2.59
CA ALA A 59 -8.64 -6.07 1.86
C ALA A 59 -8.92 -6.10 0.35
N HIS A 60 -10.17 -5.83 -0.02
CA HIS A 60 -10.63 -5.75 -1.40
C HIS A 60 -9.92 -4.65 -2.23
N PHE A 61 -9.55 -3.54 -1.60
CA PHE A 61 -8.86 -2.42 -2.26
C PHE A 61 -7.33 -2.45 -2.09
N CYS A 62 -6.77 -3.46 -1.44
CA CYS A 62 -5.32 -3.59 -1.27
C CYS A 62 -4.60 -4.10 -2.51
N THR A 63 -5.29 -4.89 -3.35
CA THR A 63 -4.77 -5.37 -4.63
C THR A 63 -5.20 -4.47 -5.77
N ASP A 64 -4.67 -4.72 -6.96
CA ASP A 64 -5.02 -3.95 -8.15
C ASP A 64 -6.53 -3.92 -8.37
N ASN A 65 -7.07 -2.73 -8.58
CA ASN A 65 -8.48 -2.53 -8.79
C ASN A 65 -8.74 -1.27 -9.65
N ALA A 66 -9.87 -1.25 -10.33
CA ALA A 66 -10.21 -0.16 -11.24
C ALA A 66 -10.50 1.17 -10.51
N VAL A 67 -10.87 1.13 -9.23
CA VAL A 67 -11.19 2.35 -8.47
C VAL A 67 -9.97 3.23 -8.29
N MET A 68 -8.80 2.65 -7.97
CA MET A 68 -7.56 3.41 -7.82
C MET A 68 -7.13 4.08 -9.14
N ILE A 69 -7.33 3.40 -10.26
CA ILE A 69 -7.05 3.96 -11.59
C ILE A 69 -8.07 5.05 -11.95
N GLY A 70 -9.35 4.84 -11.64
CA GLY A 70 -10.39 5.83 -11.86
C GLY A 70 -10.17 7.13 -11.07
N ILE A 71 -9.72 7.04 -9.83
CA ILE A 71 -9.40 8.22 -9.01
C ILE A 71 -8.22 8.99 -9.62
N ALA A 72 -7.12 8.31 -9.97
CA ALA A 72 -5.97 8.94 -10.61
C ALA A 72 -6.34 9.58 -11.97
N ALA A 73 -7.15 8.89 -12.77
CA ALA A 73 -7.62 9.40 -14.05
C ALA A 73 -8.55 10.62 -13.89
N TYR A 74 -9.35 10.67 -12.83
CA TYR A 74 -10.24 11.80 -12.56
C TYR A 74 -9.47 13.09 -12.31
N ASP A 75 -8.40 13.06 -11.54
CA ASP A 75 -7.54 14.22 -11.30
C ASP A 75 -6.87 14.70 -12.60
N LEU A 76 -6.39 13.79 -13.43
CA LEU A 76 -5.83 14.10 -14.76
C LEU A 76 -6.90 14.71 -15.68
N PHE A 77 -8.11 14.17 -15.66
CA PHE A 77 -9.22 14.70 -16.44
C PHE A 77 -9.58 16.14 -16.04
N LEU A 78 -9.66 16.43 -14.75
CA LEU A 78 -9.90 17.79 -14.26
C LEU A 78 -8.78 18.78 -14.64
N ALA A 79 -7.55 18.29 -14.76
CA ALA A 79 -6.41 19.06 -15.23
C ALA A 79 -6.37 19.21 -16.77
N GLY A 80 -7.36 18.68 -17.50
CA GLY A 80 -7.42 18.71 -18.96
C GLY A 80 -6.42 17.78 -19.65
N GLN A 81 -5.84 16.84 -18.93
CA GLN A 81 -4.88 15.88 -19.45
C GLN A 81 -5.63 14.63 -19.96
N THR A 82 -5.99 14.67 -21.23
CA THR A 82 -6.65 13.56 -21.90
C THR A 82 -5.80 13.09 -23.09
N ALA A 83 -5.85 11.80 -23.35
CA ALA A 83 -5.22 11.22 -24.54
C ALA A 83 -6.22 11.14 -25.70
N ASP A 84 -5.72 11.09 -26.93
CA ASP A 84 -6.51 10.82 -28.11
C ASP A 84 -6.71 9.30 -28.34
N LEU A 85 -7.40 8.96 -29.42
CA LEU A 85 -7.70 7.57 -29.79
C LEU A 85 -6.49 6.76 -30.26
N SER A 86 -5.32 7.36 -30.36
CA SER A 86 -4.05 6.67 -30.70
C SER A 86 -3.37 6.08 -29.46
N LEU A 87 -3.86 6.36 -28.25
CA LEU A 87 -3.33 5.81 -27.00
C LEU A 87 -3.28 4.28 -27.08
N ASN A 88 -2.11 3.73 -26.78
CA ASN A 88 -1.90 2.29 -26.72
C ASN A 88 -1.32 1.88 -25.36
N ALA A 89 -1.57 0.63 -24.97
CA ALA A 89 -1.01 0.08 -23.76
C ALA A 89 0.50 -0.19 -23.89
N SER A 90 1.26 0.09 -22.84
CA SER A 90 2.68 -0.25 -22.74
C SER A 90 2.92 -1.09 -21.50
N ALA A 91 3.55 -2.26 -21.67
CA ALA A 91 3.88 -3.14 -20.57
C ALA A 91 5.02 -2.61 -19.69
N ARG A 92 5.81 -1.67 -20.19
CA ARG A 92 6.93 -1.05 -19.48
C ARG A 92 6.98 0.43 -19.81
N LEU A 93 6.67 1.26 -18.82
CA LEU A 93 6.95 2.69 -18.88
C LEU A 93 8.20 2.97 -18.04
N PRO A 94 9.23 3.64 -18.60
CA PRO A 94 10.36 4.08 -17.79
C PRO A 94 9.90 5.13 -16.78
N LEU A 95 10.33 4.98 -15.54
CA LEU A 95 10.16 6.00 -14.51
C LEU A 95 11.27 7.03 -14.72
N TYR A 96 10.94 8.17 -15.25
CA TYR A 96 11.84 9.33 -15.29
C TYR A 96 11.61 10.14 -14.02
N PHE A 97 12.65 10.19 -13.20
CA PHE A 97 12.73 11.09 -12.05
C PHE A 97 13.71 12.21 -12.38
#